data_0189c834d1a108cbcd8449036eef41ad
#
_entry.id   0189c834d1a108cbcd8449036eef41ad
#
_cell.length_a   1.000
_cell.length_b   1.000
_cell.length_c   1.000
_cell.angle_alpha   90.00
_cell.angle_beta   90.00
_cell.angle_gamma   90.00
#
_symmetry.space_group_name_H-M   'P 1'
#
loop_
_entity.id
_entity.type
_entity.pdbx_description
1 polymer ?
#
loop_
_entity_poly.entity_id
_entity_poly.type
_entity_poly.pdbx_seq_one_letter_code
_entity_poly.pdbx_strand_id
1 'polypeptide(L)'
;EFLARENEAGRLTLDLKPVAQKKALLHGHCHQKAFAAMGAVESILGLVPDLEVEIIESSCCGMAGAFGFRAKTIEVSKKMGELSLLPKVREAAADTLIVADGTSCRHQIEDGAKREAVHVAVVLAEALK
;
A
#
# COMPACT_ATOMS: atom_id res chain seq x y z
N GLU A 1 2.19 10.58 7.37
CA GLU A 1 2.66 11.99 7.38
C GLU A 1 3.19 12.40 8.76
N PHE A 2 2.41 12.20 9.86
CA PHE A 2 2.87 12.58 11.21
C PHE A 2 4.20 11.93 11.56
N LEU A 3 4.30 10.60 11.48
CA LEU A 3 5.54 9.88 11.80
C LEU A 3 6.71 10.31 10.90
N ALA A 4 6.48 10.58 9.62
CA ALA A 4 7.53 11.05 8.72
C ALA A 4 8.08 12.41 9.17
N ARG A 5 7.20 13.35 9.54
CA ARG A 5 7.63 14.65 10.08
C ARG A 5 8.39 14.52 11.39
N GLU A 6 7.95 13.63 12.28
CA GLU A 6 8.66 13.40 13.55
C GLU A 6 10.03 12.75 13.32
N ASN A 7 10.14 11.87 12.33
CA ASN A 7 11.40 11.27 11.93
C ASN A 7 12.37 12.30 11.33
N GLU A 8 11.89 13.13 10.40
CA GLU A 8 12.67 14.21 9.79
C GLU A 8 13.18 15.22 10.84
N ALA A 9 12.37 15.48 11.85
CA ALA A 9 12.71 16.36 12.96
C ALA A 9 13.59 15.71 14.04
N GLY A 10 13.98 14.44 13.88
CA GLY A 10 14.78 13.69 14.85
C GLY A 10 14.08 13.42 16.18
N ARG A 11 12.74 13.50 16.21
CA ARG A 11 11.94 13.25 17.42
C ARG A 11 11.31 11.86 17.45
N LEU A 12 11.33 11.13 16.34
CA LEU A 12 10.82 9.76 16.27
C LEU A 12 11.89 8.79 16.76
N THR A 13 11.56 8.04 17.80
CA THR A 13 12.40 6.94 18.29
C THR A 13 11.60 5.66 18.19
N LEU A 14 11.84 4.87 17.13
CA LEU A 14 11.26 3.55 16.95
C LEU A 14 12.39 2.51 16.96
N ASP A 15 12.28 1.52 17.82
CA ASP A 15 13.16 0.35 17.80
C ASP A 15 12.51 -0.74 16.94
N LEU A 16 12.95 -0.84 15.68
CA LEU A 16 12.38 -1.71 14.67
C LEU A 16 13.27 -2.91 14.41
N LYS A 17 12.66 -4.07 14.22
CA LYS A 17 13.29 -5.31 13.74
C LYS A 17 12.83 -5.59 12.31
N PRO A 18 13.58 -6.41 11.55
CA PRO A 18 13.12 -6.88 10.26
C PRO A 18 11.78 -7.61 10.37
N VAL A 19 10.92 -7.42 9.39
CA VAL A 19 9.73 -8.27 9.17
C VAL A 19 10.12 -9.53 8.39
N ALA A 20 9.21 -10.50 8.30
CA ALA A 20 9.49 -11.76 7.61
C ALA A 20 9.75 -11.56 6.11
N GLN A 21 9.04 -10.63 5.51
CA GLN A 21 9.17 -10.29 4.08
C GLN A 21 10.37 -9.40 3.85
N LYS A 22 11.03 -9.59 2.69
CA LYS A 22 12.17 -8.76 2.25
C LYS A 22 11.79 -7.70 1.23
N LYS A 23 10.61 -7.81 0.66
CA LYS A 23 10.10 -6.87 -0.35
C LYS A 23 8.66 -6.48 -0.05
N ALA A 24 8.36 -5.20 -0.26
CA ALA A 24 7.01 -4.64 -0.19
C ALA A 24 6.66 -3.94 -1.49
N LEU A 25 5.47 -4.19 -2.02
CA LEU A 25 4.85 -3.41 -3.07
C LEU A 25 3.84 -2.45 -2.45
N LEU A 26 4.08 -1.15 -2.62
CA LEU A 26 3.26 -0.08 -2.09
C LEU A 26 2.31 0.49 -3.14
N HIS A 27 1.00 0.36 -2.91
CA HIS A 27 -0.02 1.05 -3.71
C HIS A 27 -0.50 2.31 -2.99
N GLY A 28 -0.29 3.46 -3.63
CA GLY A 28 -0.78 4.75 -3.13
C GLY A 28 -2.26 4.95 -3.35
N HIS A 29 -2.98 5.36 -2.32
CA HIS A 29 -4.35 5.84 -2.44
C HIS A 29 -4.40 7.13 -3.28
N CYS A 30 -5.49 7.34 -4.03
CA CYS A 30 -5.64 8.52 -4.91
C CYS A 30 -5.44 9.85 -4.17
N HIS A 31 -5.93 9.99 -2.94
CA HIS A 31 -5.69 11.17 -2.12
C HIS A 31 -4.20 11.34 -1.76
N GLN A 32 -3.51 10.27 -1.38
CA GLN A 32 -2.07 10.35 -1.09
C GLN A 32 -1.30 10.86 -2.30
N LYS A 33 -1.65 10.38 -3.49
CA LYS A 33 -1.04 10.84 -4.75
C LYS A 33 -1.39 12.29 -5.06
N ALA A 34 -2.66 12.67 -4.90
CA ALA A 34 -3.13 14.02 -5.18
C ALA A 34 -2.49 15.09 -4.28
N PHE A 35 -2.16 14.74 -3.04
CA PHE A 35 -1.54 15.64 -2.06
C PHE A 35 -0.03 15.41 -1.90
N ALA A 36 0.61 14.68 -2.83
CA ALA A 36 2.03 14.36 -2.78
C ALA A 36 2.49 13.68 -1.48
N ALA A 37 1.59 12.92 -0.83
CA ALA A 37 1.84 12.29 0.47
C ALA A 37 2.48 10.89 0.37
N MET A 38 2.79 10.40 -0.83
CA MET A 38 3.41 9.09 -1.05
C MET A 38 4.80 8.99 -0.42
N GLY A 39 5.61 10.05 -0.56
CA GLY A 39 6.96 10.08 0.01
C GLY A 39 6.99 9.87 1.52
N ALA A 40 5.96 10.34 2.23
CA ALA A 40 5.85 10.13 3.68
C ALA A 40 5.62 8.65 4.03
N VAL A 41 4.82 7.94 3.24
CA VAL A 41 4.56 6.50 3.47
C VAL A 41 5.79 5.67 3.11
N GLU A 42 6.42 5.96 1.98
CA GLU A 42 7.65 5.32 1.54
C GLU A 42 8.78 5.51 2.56
N SER A 43 8.99 6.76 3.03
CA SER A 43 9.98 7.08 4.05
C SER A 43 9.80 6.28 5.34
N ILE A 44 8.55 6.13 5.79
CA ILE A 44 8.26 5.37 7.02
C ILE A 44 8.42 3.87 6.83
N LEU A 45 8.02 3.31 5.71
CA LEU A 45 8.29 1.90 5.38
C LEU A 45 9.80 1.63 5.27
N GLY A 46 10.55 2.58 4.73
CA GLY A 46 12.01 2.51 4.62
C GLY A 46 12.75 2.49 5.96
N LEU A 47 12.08 2.77 7.09
CA LEU A 47 12.66 2.59 8.42
C LEU A 47 12.70 1.11 8.87
N VAL A 48 11.91 0.25 8.25
CA VAL A 48 11.90 -1.18 8.56
C VAL A 48 13.18 -1.83 8.02
N PRO A 49 14.03 -2.41 8.89
CA PRO A 49 15.29 -2.98 8.45
C PRO A 49 15.11 -4.08 7.40
N ASP A 50 15.98 -4.12 6.42
CA ASP A 50 16.03 -5.13 5.35
C ASP A 50 14.75 -5.24 4.47
N LEU A 51 13.87 -4.24 4.49
CA LEU A 51 12.67 -4.19 3.65
C LEU A 51 12.90 -3.30 2.44
N GLU A 52 12.93 -3.90 1.25
CA GLU A 52 12.93 -3.18 -0.02
C GLU A 52 11.51 -2.73 -0.36
N VAL A 53 11.30 -1.44 -0.59
CA VAL A 53 9.98 -0.86 -0.92
C VAL A 53 9.95 -0.45 -2.38
N GLU A 54 9.02 -1.02 -3.15
CA GLU A 54 8.75 -0.65 -4.54
C GLU A 54 7.35 -0.04 -4.65
N ILE A 55 7.24 1.17 -5.22
CA ILE A 55 5.93 1.80 -5.47
C ILE A 55 5.33 1.23 -6.75
N ILE A 56 4.07 0.78 -6.67
CA ILE A 56 3.32 0.37 -7.85
C ILE A 56 2.90 1.62 -8.63
N GLU A 57 3.40 1.76 -9.84
CA GLU A 57 2.96 2.80 -10.77
C GLU A 57 1.54 2.46 -11.27
N SER A 58 0.56 2.96 -10.57
CA SER A 58 -0.86 2.79 -10.88
C SER A 58 -1.61 4.11 -10.73
N SER A 59 -2.69 4.30 -11.50
CA SER A 59 -3.55 5.48 -11.34
C SER A 59 -4.49 5.30 -10.14
N CYS A 60 -5.51 4.50 -10.28
CA CYS A 60 -6.56 4.25 -9.27
C CYS A 60 -6.79 2.75 -9.12
N CYS A 61 -7.19 2.32 -7.94
CA CYS A 61 -7.64 0.93 -7.74
C CYS A 61 -9.01 0.64 -8.39
N GLY A 62 -9.74 1.67 -8.78
CA GLY A 62 -11.07 1.55 -9.39
C GLY A 62 -12.24 1.63 -8.42
N MET A 63 -12.02 1.55 -7.12
CA MET A 63 -13.12 1.47 -6.14
C MET A 63 -13.85 2.80 -5.91
N ALA A 64 -13.12 3.94 -5.81
CA ALA A 64 -13.69 5.28 -5.64
C ALA A 64 -14.92 5.31 -4.69
N GLY A 65 -14.72 5.02 -3.42
CA GLY A 65 -15.81 4.88 -2.45
C GLY A 65 -16.73 3.71 -2.80
N ALA A 66 -18.01 3.99 -3.02
CA ALA A 66 -19.01 2.97 -3.37
C ALA A 66 -19.03 2.59 -4.87
N PHE A 67 -18.21 3.23 -5.71
CA PHE A 67 -18.24 3.01 -7.17
C PHE A 67 -18.01 1.54 -7.53
N GLY A 68 -17.06 0.89 -6.89
CA GLY A 68 -16.73 -0.52 -7.13
C GLY A 68 -17.76 -1.53 -6.58
N PHE A 69 -18.75 -1.07 -5.80
CA PHE A 69 -19.79 -1.94 -5.23
C PHE A 69 -21.13 -1.84 -5.96
N ARG A 70 -21.30 -0.92 -6.91
CA ARG A 70 -22.57 -0.73 -7.62
C ARG A 70 -22.62 -1.61 -8.86
N ALA A 71 -23.77 -2.28 -9.07
CA ALA A 71 -23.97 -3.14 -10.24
C ALA A 71 -23.68 -2.46 -11.58
N LYS A 72 -23.99 -1.15 -11.69
CA LYS A 72 -23.75 -0.36 -12.91
C LYS A 72 -22.28 -0.03 -13.17
N THR A 73 -21.43 -0.01 -12.16
CA THR A 73 -20.05 0.49 -12.25
C THR A 73 -18.98 -0.53 -11.88
N ILE A 74 -19.37 -1.67 -11.32
CA ILE A 74 -18.42 -2.71 -10.88
C ILE A 74 -17.51 -3.20 -12.01
N GLU A 75 -18.04 -3.35 -13.22
CA GLU A 75 -17.23 -3.81 -14.36
C GLU A 75 -16.20 -2.75 -14.80
N VAL A 76 -16.55 -1.47 -14.69
CA VAL A 76 -15.59 -0.38 -14.95
C VAL A 76 -14.54 -0.34 -13.84
N SER A 77 -14.94 -0.49 -12.58
CA SER A 77 -14.03 -0.56 -11.44
C SER A 77 -12.99 -1.67 -11.61
N LYS A 78 -13.42 -2.87 -11.95
CA LYS A 78 -12.52 -4.01 -12.21
C LYS A 78 -11.55 -3.70 -13.35
N LYS A 79 -12.04 -3.18 -14.48
CA LYS A 79 -11.18 -2.80 -15.61
C LYS A 79 -10.14 -1.76 -15.21
N MET A 80 -10.49 -0.79 -14.36
CA MET A 80 -9.53 0.20 -13.85
C MET A 80 -8.43 -0.47 -12.99
N GLY A 81 -8.80 -1.39 -12.11
CA GLY A 81 -7.83 -2.17 -11.32
C GLY A 81 -6.91 -3.02 -12.18
N GLU A 82 -7.43 -3.55 -13.29
CA GLU A 82 -6.68 -4.40 -14.24
C GLU A 82 -5.71 -3.60 -15.14
N LEU A 83 -5.78 -2.27 -15.16
CA LEU A 83 -4.83 -1.49 -15.99
C LEU A 83 -3.38 -1.62 -15.54
N SER A 84 -3.14 -1.72 -14.24
CA SER A 84 -1.78 -1.85 -13.68
C SER A 84 -1.73 -2.50 -12.30
N LEU A 85 -2.63 -2.11 -11.37
CA LEU A 85 -2.56 -2.55 -9.97
C LEU A 85 -2.65 -4.07 -9.82
N LEU A 86 -3.73 -4.66 -10.30
CA LEU A 86 -4.01 -6.09 -10.06
C LEU A 86 -3.02 -7.01 -10.78
N PRO A 87 -2.63 -6.77 -12.04
CA PRO A 87 -1.56 -7.53 -12.68
C PRO A 87 -0.25 -7.49 -11.89
N LYS A 88 0.19 -6.29 -11.48
CA LYS A 88 1.44 -6.12 -10.73
C LYS A 88 1.42 -6.88 -9.40
N VAL A 89 0.29 -6.86 -8.69
CA VAL A 89 0.13 -7.62 -7.44
C VAL A 89 0.15 -9.13 -7.68
N ARG A 90 -0.48 -9.61 -8.75
CA ARG A 90 -0.49 -11.04 -9.09
C ARG A 90 0.88 -11.58 -9.52
N GLU A 91 1.67 -10.74 -10.21
CA GLU A 91 3.03 -11.07 -10.65
C GLU A 91 4.04 -11.10 -9.50
N ALA A 92 3.73 -10.44 -8.40
CA ALA A 92 4.61 -10.41 -7.24
C ALA A 92 4.81 -11.79 -6.61
N ALA A 93 6.02 -12.07 -6.15
CA ALA A 93 6.33 -13.31 -5.44
C ALA A 93 5.41 -13.50 -4.22
N ALA A 94 5.12 -14.74 -3.86
CA ALA A 94 4.16 -15.06 -2.80
C ALA A 94 4.54 -14.45 -1.44
N ASP A 95 5.83 -14.30 -1.17
CA ASP A 95 6.41 -13.72 0.03
C ASP A 95 6.57 -12.18 -0.03
N THR A 96 6.13 -11.54 -1.12
CA THR A 96 6.12 -10.08 -1.22
C THR A 96 4.95 -9.50 -0.42
N LEU A 97 5.25 -8.56 0.45
CA LEU A 97 4.25 -7.81 1.23
C LEU A 97 3.52 -6.82 0.31
N ILE A 98 2.20 -6.81 0.35
CA ILE A 98 1.40 -5.84 -0.38
C ILE A 98 0.90 -4.79 0.61
N VAL A 99 1.23 -3.53 0.38
CA VAL A 99 0.88 -2.42 1.27
C VAL A 99 -0.03 -1.44 0.57
N ALA A 100 -1.17 -1.13 1.18
CA ALA A 100 -2.12 -0.13 0.71
C ALA A 100 -2.88 0.48 1.88
N ASP A 101 -2.80 1.80 2.04
CA ASP A 101 -3.46 2.48 3.17
C ASP A 101 -4.97 2.62 2.96
N GLY A 102 -5.43 2.73 1.72
CA GLY A 102 -6.86 2.84 1.42
C GLY A 102 -7.61 1.52 1.64
N THR A 103 -8.65 1.53 2.48
CA THR A 103 -9.50 0.35 2.72
C THR A 103 -10.09 -0.20 1.43
N SER A 104 -10.64 0.68 0.57
CA SER A 104 -11.17 0.28 -0.73
C SER A 104 -10.11 -0.35 -1.65
N CYS A 105 -8.86 0.16 -1.58
CA CYS A 105 -7.76 -0.40 -2.35
C CYS A 105 -7.43 -1.82 -1.88
N ARG A 106 -7.41 -2.08 -0.56
CA ARG A 106 -7.19 -3.41 -0.01
C ARG A 106 -8.28 -4.40 -0.44
N HIS A 107 -9.55 -4.00 -0.38
CA HIS A 107 -10.66 -4.84 -0.88
C HIS A 107 -10.51 -5.16 -2.36
N GLN A 108 -10.17 -4.17 -3.20
CA GLN A 108 -9.98 -4.41 -4.64
C GLN A 108 -8.82 -5.38 -4.90
N ILE A 109 -7.73 -5.28 -4.14
CA ILE A 109 -6.59 -6.18 -4.24
C ILE A 109 -6.97 -7.60 -3.81
N GLU A 110 -7.67 -7.74 -2.69
CA GLU A 110 -8.12 -9.03 -2.18
C GLU A 110 -9.08 -9.71 -3.17
N ASP A 111 -10.08 -8.98 -3.66
CA ASP A 111 -11.08 -9.51 -4.58
C ASP A 111 -10.50 -9.81 -5.96
N GLY A 112 -9.66 -8.92 -6.49
CA GLY A 112 -9.15 -9.01 -7.85
C GLY A 112 -7.86 -9.83 -8.01
N ALA A 113 -6.95 -9.76 -7.06
CA ALA A 113 -5.67 -10.45 -7.11
C ALA A 113 -5.56 -11.65 -6.16
N LYS A 114 -6.55 -11.86 -5.28
CA LYS A 114 -6.54 -12.91 -4.26
C LYS A 114 -5.31 -12.85 -3.35
N ARG A 115 -4.88 -11.64 -3.06
CA ARG A 115 -3.75 -11.32 -2.18
C ARG A 115 -4.21 -10.42 -1.07
N GLU A 116 -3.80 -10.71 0.15
CA GLU A 116 -3.96 -9.79 1.28
C GLU A 116 -3.09 -8.56 1.08
N ALA A 117 -3.64 -7.39 1.39
CA ALA A 117 -2.90 -6.14 1.48
C ALA A 117 -3.10 -5.53 2.86
N VAL A 118 -2.03 -4.99 3.43
CA VAL A 118 -2.03 -4.42 4.79
C VAL A 118 -1.82 -2.91 4.77
N HIS A 119 -2.24 -2.25 5.83
CA HIS A 119 -1.98 -0.83 6.03
C HIS A 119 -0.54 -0.63 6.54
N VAL A 120 0.12 0.48 6.19
CA VAL A 120 1.48 0.79 6.66
C VAL A 120 1.64 0.70 8.18
N ALA A 121 0.64 1.11 8.94
CA ALA A 121 0.66 1.01 10.40
C ALA A 121 0.74 -0.43 10.93
N VAL A 122 0.19 -1.40 10.21
CA VAL A 122 0.29 -2.83 10.56
C VAL A 122 1.72 -3.30 10.37
N VAL A 123 2.35 -2.94 9.25
CA VAL A 123 3.76 -3.29 8.98
C VAL A 123 4.68 -2.74 10.08
N LEU A 124 4.47 -1.48 10.46
CA LEU A 124 5.26 -0.88 11.55
C LEU A 124 5.01 -1.56 12.89
N ALA A 125 3.75 -1.90 13.20
CA ALA A 125 3.40 -2.59 14.45
C ALA A 125 4.07 -3.97 14.54
N GLU A 126 4.13 -4.72 13.45
CA GLU A 126 4.83 -6.01 13.37
C GLU A 126 6.35 -5.87 13.49
N ALA A 127 6.89 -4.76 12.98
CA ALA A 127 8.32 -4.45 13.05
C ALA A 127 8.75 -3.91 14.43
N LEU A 128 7.87 -3.49 15.32
CA LEU A 128 8.24 -3.04 16.67
C LEU A 128 8.85 -4.20 17.48
N LYS A 129 9.89 -3.87 18.26
CA LYS A 129 10.51 -4.80 19.22
C LYS A 129 9.77 -4.80 20.55
#